data_f8abd948f98dfc81146756904dadef56
#
_entry.id   f8abd948f98dfc81146756904dadef56
#
_cell.length_a   1.000
_cell.length_b   1.000
_cell.length_c   1.000
_cell.angle_alpha   90.00
_cell.angle_beta   90.00
_cell.angle_gamma   90.00
#
_symmetry.space_group_name_H-M   'P 1'
#
loop_
_entity.id
_entity.type
_entity.pdbx_description
1 polymer ?
#
loop_
_entity_poly.entity_id
_entity_poly.type
_entity_poly.pdbx_seq_one_letter_code
_entity_poly.pdbx_strand_id
1 'polypeptide(L)'
;MSKRLKKELQIMIDEKTGQLYFGDEKKDLRLLMLRPIDLIEFSEFAGTNADDILVWVGKTIGRDYVDKFFYNKDWSTESIVTRKEVVLGNLEALELMGFGEINGVFRKDHILIFVADSLASEEKDNIMAKNLCLLYQGLFSGMFEALKFDVDAEEIECVLLGSERCVFKFDLMGEQFDDDLVDSEESVSEFLATL
;
A
#
# COMPACT_ATOMS: atom_id res chain seq x y z
N MET A 1 11.41 -8.17 12.04
CA MET A 1 11.90 -7.18 11.03
C MET A 1 11.23 -5.81 11.15
N SER A 2 9.96 -5.72 11.45
CA SER A 2 9.18 -4.48 11.52
C SER A 2 9.79 -3.36 12.39
N LYS A 3 10.23 -3.65 13.62
CA LYS A 3 10.85 -2.65 14.51
C LYS A 3 12.18 -2.06 14.00
N ARG A 4 12.84 -2.73 13.04
CA ARG A 4 14.11 -2.27 12.47
C ARG A 4 13.87 -1.27 11.33
N LEU A 5 12.88 -1.53 10.46
CA LEU A 5 12.48 -0.60 9.40
C LEU A 5 11.96 0.73 9.96
N LYS A 6 11.05 0.70 10.94
CA LYS A 6 10.53 1.93 11.60
C LYS A 6 11.63 2.80 12.25
N LYS A 7 12.80 2.23 12.55
CA LYS A 7 13.92 2.96 13.15
C LYS A 7 14.88 3.56 12.10
N GLU A 8 14.91 2.98 10.90
CA GLU A 8 15.83 3.35 9.84
C GLU A 8 15.17 4.27 8.79
N LEU A 9 13.84 4.17 8.59
CA LEU A 9 13.10 5.00 7.66
C LEU A 9 12.41 6.16 8.39
N GLN A 10 12.56 7.35 7.88
CA GLN A 10 11.94 8.56 8.42
C GLN A 10 11.70 9.61 7.33
N ILE A 11 10.73 10.47 7.58
CA ILE A 11 10.54 11.67 6.76
C ILE A 11 11.55 12.74 7.24
N MET A 12 12.33 13.25 6.32
CA MET A 12 13.34 14.25 6.56
C MET A 12 13.03 15.53 5.78
N ILE A 13 13.34 16.65 6.38
CA ILE A 13 13.27 17.97 5.73
C ILE A 13 14.69 18.47 5.54
N ASP A 14 15.09 18.76 4.30
CA ASP A 14 16.29 19.51 4.02
C ASP A 14 15.98 21.02 4.16
N GLU A 15 16.31 21.59 5.27
CA GLU A 15 16.01 23.00 5.57
C GLU A 15 16.66 24.00 4.58
N LYS A 16 17.76 23.61 3.94
CA LYS A 16 18.46 24.49 2.98
C LYS A 16 17.73 24.57 1.64
N THR A 17 17.11 23.46 1.23
CA THR A 17 16.45 23.37 -0.07
C THR A 17 14.92 23.36 0.04
N GLY A 18 14.37 23.20 1.27
CA GLY A 18 12.94 23.05 1.53
C GLY A 18 12.36 21.74 0.97
N GLN A 19 13.20 20.73 0.75
CA GLN A 19 12.78 19.49 0.16
C GLN A 19 12.48 18.43 1.22
N LEU A 20 11.41 17.64 0.96
CA LEU A 20 11.04 16.50 1.77
C LEU A 20 11.61 15.22 1.16
N TYR A 21 12.10 14.34 2.02
CA TYR A 21 12.62 13.02 1.64
C TYR A 21 12.08 11.96 2.58
N PHE A 22 11.86 10.77 2.02
CA PHE A 22 11.61 9.56 2.77
C PHE A 22 12.78 8.59 2.54
N GLY A 23 13.26 7.98 3.59
CA GLY A 23 14.38 7.07 3.52
C GLY A 23 15.33 7.22 4.69
N ASP A 24 16.58 6.86 4.46
CA ASP A 24 17.68 7.04 5.39
C ASP A 24 18.44 8.39 5.15
N GLU A 25 19.60 8.54 5.77
CA GLU A 25 20.44 9.73 5.61
C GLU A 25 20.86 10.01 4.14
N LYS A 26 20.67 9.10 3.22
CA LYS A 26 21.02 9.22 1.79
C LYS A 26 19.96 9.95 0.98
N LYS A 27 18.80 10.25 1.57
CA LYS A 27 17.70 10.95 0.91
C LYS A 27 17.18 10.17 -0.32
N ASP A 28 16.82 8.91 -0.10
CA ASP A 28 16.53 7.95 -1.18
C ASP A 28 15.32 8.30 -2.03
N LEU A 29 14.26 8.88 -1.44
CA LEU A 29 13.03 9.22 -2.14
C LEU A 29 12.58 10.64 -1.81
N ARG A 30 12.57 11.51 -2.82
CA ARG A 30 11.99 12.86 -2.68
C ARG A 30 10.46 12.79 -2.63
N LEU A 31 9.87 13.45 -1.66
CA LEU A 31 8.43 13.53 -1.46
C LEU A 31 7.86 14.88 -1.87
N LEU A 32 6.59 14.85 -2.22
CA LEU A 32 5.71 16.01 -2.33
C LEU A 32 4.50 15.75 -1.44
N MET A 33 4.10 16.73 -0.63
CA MET A 33 2.86 16.65 0.14
C MET A 33 1.68 17.08 -0.73
N LEU A 34 0.69 16.20 -0.81
CA LEU A 34 -0.61 16.47 -1.44
C LEU A 34 -1.71 16.14 -0.43
N ARG A 35 -2.79 16.90 -0.45
CA ARG A 35 -3.99 16.58 0.33
C ARG A 35 -4.84 15.58 -0.47
N PRO A 36 -5.66 14.74 0.19
CA PRO A 36 -6.59 13.85 -0.51
C PRO A 36 -7.48 14.60 -1.52
N ILE A 37 -7.99 15.78 -1.14
CA ILE A 37 -8.82 16.61 -2.02
C ILE A 37 -8.07 17.05 -3.30
N ASP A 38 -6.76 17.31 -3.25
CA ASP A 38 -5.98 17.70 -4.44
C ASP A 38 -5.96 16.56 -5.47
N LEU A 39 -5.93 15.30 -5.01
CA LEU A 39 -6.03 14.12 -5.88
C LEU A 39 -7.43 13.95 -6.49
N ILE A 40 -8.47 14.27 -5.71
CA ILE A 40 -9.86 14.24 -6.18
C ILE A 40 -10.08 15.31 -7.26
N GLU A 41 -9.65 16.55 -7.02
CA GLU A 41 -9.74 17.64 -8.00
C GLU A 41 -8.98 17.30 -9.29
N PHE A 42 -7.81 16.67 -9.16
CA PHE A 42 -7.06 16.16 -10.31
C PHE A 42 -7.86 15.09 -11.08
N SER A 43 -8.55 14.19 -10.37
CA SER A 43 -9.38 13.15 -10.97
C SER A 43 -10.56 13.76 -11.74
N GLU A 44 -11.22 14.77 -11.19
CA GLU A 44 -12.29 15.49 -11.87
C GLU A 44 -11.81 16.12 -13.17
N PHE A 45 -10.63 16.72 -13.15
CA PHE A 45 -10.01 17.30 -14.34
C PHE A 45 -9.66 16.24 -15.40
N ALA A 46 -9.18 15.06 -14.97
CA ALA A 46 -8.85 13.94 -15.85
C ALA A 46 -10.10 13.31 -16.51
N GLY A 47 -11.28 13.52 -15.93
CA GLY A 47 -12.58 13.09 -16.48
C GLY A 47 -12.67 11.56 -16.61
N THR A 48 -13.10 11.07 -17.76
CA THR A 48 -13.33 9.62 -17.99
C THR A 48 -12.10 8.75 -17.91
N ASN A 49 -10.91 9.31 -17.91
CA ASN A 49 -9.64 8.58 -17.81
C ASN A 49 -9.11 8.54 -16.37
N ALA A 50 -9.80 9.17 -15.42
CA ALA A 50 -9.33 9.29 -14.03
C ALA A 50 -9.03 7.93 -13.39
N ASP A 51 -9.93 6.96 -13.56
CA ASP A 51 -9.83 5.63 -13.00
C ASP A 51 -8.52 4.95 -13.45
N ASP A 52 -8.28 4.89 -14.74
CA ASP A 52 -7.08 4.27 -15.32
C ASP A 52 -5.80 5.01 -14.89
N ILE A 53 -5.85 6.34 -14.84
CA ILE A 53 -4.70 7.17 -14.44
C ILE A 53 -4.33 6.89 -12.99
N LEU A 54 -5.32 6.85 -12.07
CA LEU A 54 -5.03 6.65 -10.65
C LEU A 54 -4.55 5.23 -10.35
N VAL A 55 -5.12 4.22 -10.99
CA VAL A 55 -4.58 2.85 -10.92
C VAL A 55 -3.14 2.81 -11.42
N TRP A 56 -2.85 3.45 -12.56
CA TRP A 56 -1.50 3.49 -13.13
C TRP A 56 -0.51 4.24 -12.22
N VAL A 57 -0.91 5.38 -11.67
CA VAL A 57 -0.09 6.16 -10.72
C VAL A 57 0.19 5.31 -9.47
N GLY A 58 -0.84 4.70 -8.90
CA GLY A 58 -0.69 3.77 -7.76
C GLY A 58 0.30 2.65 -8.06
N LYS A 59 0.13 1.97 -9.21
CA LYS A 59 1.05 0.89 -9.64
C LYS A 59 2.50 1.38 -9.74
N THR A 60 2.70 2.56 -10.29
CA THR A 60 4.04 3.14 -10.42
C THR A 60 4.66 3.40 -9.05
N ILE A 61 3.89 4.02 -8.13
CA ILE A 61 4.34 4.28 -6.75
C ILE A 61 4.69 2.96 -6.05
N GLY A 62 3.81 1.97 -6.10
CA GLY A 62 4.01 0.67 -5.42
C GLY A 62 5.27 -0.05 -5.91
N ARG A 63 5.54 -0.07 -7.21
CA ARG A 63 6.78 -0.62 -7.78
C ARG A 63 8.02 0.15 -7.34
N ASP A 64 7.97 1.49 -7.46
CA ASP A 64 9.10 2.34 -7.11
C ASP A 64 9.51 2.19 -5.64
N TYR A 65 8.55 1.96 -4.75
CA TYR A 65 8.85 1.73 -3.33
C TYR A 65 9.58 0.42 -3.10
N VAL A 66 9.15 -0.68 -3.73
CA VAL A 66 9.88 -1.95 -3.67
C VAL A 66 11.30 -1.79 -4.19
N ASP A 67 11.46 -1.16 -5.35
CA ASP A 67 12.76 -0.99 -5.99
C ASP A 67 13.71 -0.08 -5.19
N LYS A 68 13.18 0.98 -4.57
CA LYS A 68 13.98 1.96 -3.80
C LYS A 68 14.36 1.47 -2.41
N PHE A 69 13.41 0.84 -1.70
CA PHE A 69 13.66 0.43 -0.31
C PHE A 69 14.28 -0.94 -0.17
N PHE A 70 14.14 -1.81 -1.16
CA PHE A 70 14.62 -3.19 -1.10
C PHE A 70 15.68 -3.53 -2.17
N TYR A 71 16.25 -2.52 -2.83
CA TYR A 71 17.45 -2.56 -3.68
C TYR A 71 17.42 -3.58 -4.83
N ASN A 72 16.85 -3.21 -5.98
CA ASN A 72 17.04 -3.85 -7.31
C ASN A 72 17.39 -5.34 -7.27
N LYS A 73 16.67 -6.13 -6.48
CA LYS A 73 16.83 -7.58 -6.43
C LYS A 73 16.00 -8.23 -7.53
N ASP A 74 16.47 -9.35 -8.03
CA ASP A 74 15.63 -10.24 -8.83
C ASP A 74 14.68 -11.03 -7.92
N TRP A 75 13.50 -10.48 -7.72
CA TRP A 75 12.48 -11.06 -6.83
C TRP A 75 11.95 -12.41 -7.32
N SER A 76 12.19 -12.79 -8.59
CA SER A 76 11.81 -14.11 -9.12
C SER A 76 12.62 -15.24 -8.51
N THR A 77 13.80 -14.94 -7.96
CA THR A 77 14.69 -15.91 -7.31
C THR A 77 14.59 -15.94 -5.79
N GLU A 78 13.87 -14.98 -5.21
CA GLU A 78 13.70 -14.89 -3.76
C GLU A 78 12.58 -15.80 -3.25
N SER A 79 12.73 -16.30 -2.02
CA SER A 79 11.72 -17.15 -1.40
C SER A 79 10.41 -16.37 -1.15
N ILE A 80 9.29 -17.09 -1.12
CA ILE A 80 7.99 -16.52 -0.76
C ILE A 80 8.00 -15.90 0.64
N VAL A 81 8.77 -16.46 1.58
CA VAL A 81 8.98 -15.91 2.94
C VAL A 81 9.61 -14.51 2.86
N THR A 82 10.70 -14.38 2.09
CA THR A 82 11.39 -13.10 1.92
C THR A 82 10.46 -12.07 1.27
N ARG A 83 9.69 -12.48 0.25
CA ARG A 83 8.73 -11.59 -0.42
C ARG A 83 7.60 -11.16 0.51
N LYS A 84 7.05 -12.05 1.36
CA LYS A 84 6.09 -11.71 2.43
C LYS A 84 6.65 -10.64 3.38
N GLU A 85 7.88 -10.81 3.85
CA GLU A 85 8.53 -9.82 4.72
C GLU A 85 8.67 -8.45 4.07
N VAL A 86 8.95 -8.42 2.77
CA VAL A 86 9.04 -7.17 2.00
C VAL A 86 7.67 -6.52 1.84
N VAL A 87 6.61 -7.29 1.60
CA VAL A 87 5.23 -6.77 1.60
C VAL A 87 4.94 -6.06 2.92
N LEU A 88 5.15 -6.74 4.05
CA LEU A 88 4.91 -6.15 5.38
C LEU A 88 5.72 -4.87 5.60
N GLY A 89 7.00 -4.87 5.21
CA GLY A 89 7.84 -3.68 5.31
C GLY A 89 7.36 -2.51 4.45
N ASN A 90 6.81 -2.79 3.26
CA ASN A 90 6.20 -1.74 2.42
C ASN A 90 4.92 -1.19 3.02
N LEU A 91 4.06 -2.03 3.61
CA LEU A 91 2.85 -1.56 4.27
C LEU A 91 3.19 -0.61 5.43
N GLU A 92 4.19 -0.96 6.26
CA GLU A 92 4.71 -0.06 7.30
C GLU A 92 5.26 1.26 6.74
N ALA A 93 5.94 1.23 5.59
CA ALA A 93 6.45 2.44 4.95
C ALA A 93 5.32 3.35 4.46
N LEU A 94 4.26 2.77 3.89
CA LEU A 94 3.08 3.51 3.46
C LEU A 94 2.34 4.16 4.63
N GLU A 95 2.21 3.46 5.76
CA GLU A 95 1.69 4.02 7.01
C GLU A 95 2.47 5.27 7.45
N LEU A 96 3.82 5.17 7.47
CA LEU A 96 4.69 6.30 7.81
C LEU A 96 4.55 7.48 6.86
N MET A 97 4.16 7.25 5.62
CA MET A 97 3.94 8.28 4.61
C MET A 97 2.53 8.88 4.63
N GLY A 98 1.66 8.43 5.54
CA GLY A 98 0.34 8.99 5.73
C GLY A 98 -0.76 8.39 4.85
N PHE A 99 -0.57 7.17 4.35
CA PHE A 99 -1.60 6.45 3.60
C PHE A 99 -2.67 5.79 4.49
N GLY A 100 -2.70 6.07 5.78
CA GLY A 100 -3.61 5.46 6.75
C GLY A 100 -2.95 4.35 7.56
N GLU A 101 -3.70 3.71 8.43
CA GLU A 101 -3.27 2.54 9.18
C GLU A 101 -3.45 1.29 8.31
N ILE A 102 -2.34 0.64 7.95
CA ILE A 102 -2.33 -0.40 6.93
C ILE A 102 -1.80 -1.71 7.49
N ASN A 103 -2.54 -2.79 7.28
CA ASN A 103 -2.11 -4.12 7.69
C ASN A 103 -2.41 -5.18 6.64
N GLY A 104 -1.55 -6.22 6.61
CA GLY A 104 -1.67 -7.34 5.70
C GLY A 104 -1.91 -8.66 6.42
N VAL A 105 -2.90 -9.41 5.97
CA VAL A 105 -3.20 -10.78 6.43
C VAL A 105 -2.97 -11.73 5.27
N PHE A 106 -2.14 -12.74 5.51
CA PHE A 106 -1.74 -13.72 4.51
C PHE A 106 -2.53 -15.01 4.71
N ARG A 107 -3.24 -15.42 3.68
CA ARG A 107 -3.96 -16.69 3.59
C ARG A 107 -3.29 -17.57 2.56
N LYS A 108 -3.66 -18.83 2.51
CA LYS A 108 -3.03 -19.83 1.63
C LYS A 108 -3.06 -19.41 0.15
N ASP A 109 -4.19 -18.89 -0.29
CA ASP A 109 -4.50 -18.59 -1.70
C ASP A 109 -4.77 -17.10 -1.97
N HIS A 110 -4.72 -16.26 -0.94
CA HIS A 110 -4.94 -14.81 -1.08
C HIS A 110 -4.29 -13.99 0.02
N ILE A 111 -4.17 -12.69 -0.23
CA ILE A 111 -3.70 -11.69 0.74
C ILE A 111 -4.82 -10.68 0.93
N LEU A 112 -5.11 -10.33 2.18
CA LEU A 112 -6.02 -9.23 2.52
C LEU A 112 -5.19 -8.05 3.02
N ILE A 113 -5.44 -6.86 2.46
CA ILE A 113 -4.86 -5.61 2.97
C ILE A 113 -6.00 -4.76 3.52
N PHE A 114 -5.90 -4.45 4.81
CA PHE A 114 -6.81 -3.59 5.54
C PHE A 114 -6.23 -2.18 5.58
N VAL A 115 -7.08 -1.18 5.32
CA VAL A 115 -6.72 0.24 5.39
C VAL A 115 -7.76 0.94 6.25
N ALA A 116 -7.42 1.19 7.51
CA ALA A 116 -8.20 2.07 8.37
C ALA A 116 -7.70 3.51 8.20
N ASP A 117 -8.57 4.48 8.45
CA ASP A 117 -8.27 5.90 8.28
C ASP A 117 -7.64 6.21 6.91
N SER A 118 -8.22 5.63 5.86
CA SER A 118 -7.74 5.79 4.48
C SER A 118 -7.87 7.24 3.99
N LEU A 119 -7.15 7.60 2.93
CA LEU A 119 -7.28 8.91 2.28
C LEU A 119 -8.73 9.26 1.90
N ALA A 120 -9.58 8.25 1.63
CA ALA A 120 -11.00 8.43 1.35
C ALA A 120 -11.85 8.72 2.60
N SER A 121 -11.34 8.46 3.80
CA SER A 121 -12.09 8.60 5.06
C SER A 121 -12.46 10.04 5.37
N GLU A 122 -11.62 11.01 4.98
CA GLU A 122 -11.88 12.44 5.17
C GLU A 122 -12.86 13.01 4.14
N GLU A 123 -13.06 12.33 3.01
CA GLU A 123 -13.80 12.81 1.85
C GLU A 123 -15.08 11.99 1.57
N LYS A 124 -15.66 11.38 2.61
CA LYS A 124 -16.81 10.44 2.49
C LYS A 124 -18.03 11.02 1.77
N ASP A 125 -18.25 12.32 1.85
CA ASP A 125 -19.36 13.01 1.20
C ASP A 125 -19.09 13.34 -0.28
N ASN A 126 -17.87 13.12 -0.76
CA ASN A 126 -17.47 13.40 -2.12
C ASN A 126 -17.56 12.14 -2.98
N ILE A 127 -18.46 12.15 -3.97
CA ILE A 127 -18.68 11.01 -4.89
C ILE A 127 -17.41 10.59 -5.66
N MET A 128 -16.47 11.52 -5.87
CA MET A 128 -15.21 11.25 -6.56
C MET A 128 -14.14 10.64 -5.64
N ALA A 129 -14.40 10.56 -4.33
CA ALA A 129 -13.45 9.96 -3.39
C ALA A 129 -13.20 8.46 -3.66
N LYS A 130 -14.11 7.77 -4.38
CA LYS A 130 -13.87 6.40 -4.88
C LYS A 130 -12.57 6.26 -5.67
N ASN A 131 -12.13 7.34 -6.31
CA ASN A 131 -10.89 7.36 -7.08
C ASN A 131 -9.65 7.18 -6.19
N LEU A 132 -9.73 7.55 -4.90
CA LEU A 132 -8.67 7.28 -3.95
C LEU A 132 -8.54 5.78 -3.64
N CYS A 133 -9.64 5.03 -3.64
CA CYS A 133 -9.61 3.58 -3.50
C CYS A 133 -8.91 2.91 -4.69
N LEU A 134 -9.12 3.43 -5.90
CA LEU A 134 -8.41 2.97 -7.11
C LEU A 134 -6.90 3.22 -7.03
N LEU A 135 -6.48 4.33 -6.42
CA LEU A 135 -5.06 4.61 -6.15
C LEU A 135 -4.46 3.52 -5.24
N TYR A 136 -5.15 3.14 -4.15
CA TYR A 136 -4.71 2.05 -3.27
C TYR A 136 -4.64 0.71 -4.00
N GLN A 137 -5.67 0.35 -4.76
CA GLN A 137 -5.67 -0.87 -5.54
C GLN A 137 -4.47 -0.92 -6.49
N GLY A 138 -4.20 0.19 -7.18
CA GLY A 138 -3.02 0.33 -8.03
C GLY A 138 -1.72 0.15 -7.23
N LEU A 139 -1.59 0.85 -6.11
CA LEU A 139 -0.39 0.85 -5.26
C LEU A 139 -0.03 -0.56 -4.78
N PHE A 140 -0.99 -1.29 -4.22
CA PHE A 140 -0.75 -2.67 -3.77
C PHE A 140 -0.50 -3.62 -4.94
N SER A 141 -1.24 -3.48 -6.06
CA SER A 141 -0.99 -4.29 -7.27
C SER A 141 0.42 -4.06 -7.82
N GLY A 142 0.89 -2.81 -7.84
CA GLY A 142 2.25 -2.48 -8.28
C GLY A 142 3.34 -3.06 -7.37
N MET A 143 3.12 -3.05 -6.06
CA MET A 143 3.99 -3.71 -5.09
C MET A 143 4.08 -5.23 -5.34
N PHE A 144 2.94 -5.91 -5.51
CA PHE A 144 2.90 -7.34 -5.79
C PHE A 144 3.55 -7.69 -7.13
N GLU A 145 3.29 -6.89 -8.17
CA GLU A 145 3.91 -7.06 -9.49
C GLU A 145 5.44 -6.96 -9.40
N ALA A 146 5.98 -5.97 -8.67
CA ALA A 146 7.42 -5.82 -8.46
C ALA A 146 8.01 -7.04 -7.75
N LEU A 147 7.31 -7.57 -6.75
CA LEU A 147 7.70 -8.75 -5.98
C LEU A 147 7.43 -10.08 -6.71
N LYS A 148 6.93 -10.04 -7.97
CA LYS A 148 6.62 -11.23 -8.77
C LYS A 148 5.53 -12.12 -8.18
N PHE A 149 4.60 -11.54 -7.45
CA PHE A 149 3.32 -12.18 -7.18
C PHE A 149 2.39 -11.93 -8.38
N ASP A 150 1.79 -12.99 -8.90
CA ASP A 150 0.71 -12.89 -9.87
C ASP A 150 -0.61 -12.87 -9.10
N VAL A 151 -1.32 -11.74 -9.14
CA VAL A 151 -2.51 -11.52 -8.29
C VAL A 151 -3.65 -10.92 -9.09
N ASP A 152 -4.87 -11.33 -8.75
CA ASP A 152 -6.11 -10.64 -9.12
C ASP A 152 -6.61 -9.81 -7.93
N ALA A 153 -6.96 -8.54 -8.19
CA ALA A 153 -7.20 -7.54 -7.14
C ALA A 153 -8.66 -7.10 -7.10
N GLU A 154 -9.28 -7.14 -5.92
CA GLU A 154 -10.64 -6.67 -5.67
C GLU A 154 -10.71 -5.88 -4.36
N GLU A 155 -11.42 -4.73 -4.35
CA GLU A 155 -11.83 -4.06 -3.10
C GLU A 155 -13.14 -4.70 -2.63
N ILE A 156 -13.10 -5.40 -1.47
CA ILE A 156 -14.25 -6.15 -0.93
C ILE A 156 -15.01 -5.40 0.16
N GLU A 157 -14.37 -4.41 0.82
CA GLU A 157 -15.00 -3.49 1.76
C GLU A 157 -14.50 -2.07 1.49
N CYS A 158 -15.39 -1.08 1.59
CA CYS A 158 -15.05 0.32 1.31
C CYS A 158 -15.72 1.27 2.32
N VAL A 159 -14.95 2.21 2.87
CA VAL A 159 -15.45 3.24 3.79
C VAL A 159 -16.51 4.13 3.16
N LEU A 160 -16.46 4.33 1.84
CA LEU A 160 -17.45 5.11 1.09
C LEU A 160 -18.78 4.37 0.93
N LEU A 161 -18.80 3.06 1.13
CA LEU A 161 -19.99 2.21 1.11
C LEU A 161 -20.53 1.92 2.53
N GLY A 162 -19.94 2.55 3.54
CA GLY A 162 -20.38 2.45 4.93
C GLY A 162 -19.64 1.42 5.77
N SER A 163 -18.58 0.80 5.25
CA SER A 163 -17.69 -0.03 6.05
C SER A 163 -16.81 0.82 6.98
N GLU A 164 -16.30 0.24 8.06
CA GLU A 164 -15.41 0.93 9.00
C GLU A 164 -14.04 1.23 8.36
N ARG A 165 -13.63 0.40 7.40
CA ARG A 165 -12.33 0.45 6.72
C ARG A 165 -12.46 0.02 5.26
N CYS A 166 -11.40 0.23 4.46
CA CYS A 166 -11.27 -0.40 3.15
C CYS A 166 -10.54 -1.74 3.29
N VAL A 167 -10.98 -2.76 2.54
CA VAL A 167 -10.32 -4.07 2.49
C VAL A 167 -10.10 -4.45 1.03
N PHE A 168 -8.83 -4.68 0.69
CA PHE A 168 -8.42 -5.12 -0.63
C PHE A 168 -8.00 -6.59 -0.57
N LYS A 169 -8.59 -7.43 -1.41
CA LYS A 169 -8.27 -8.83 -1.57
C LYS A 169 -7.42 -9.03 -2.81
N PHE A 170 -6.37 -9.83 -2.68
CA PHE A 170 -5.46 -10.18 -3.76
C PHE A 170 -5.40 -11.70 -3.86
N ASP A 171 -6.13 -12.29 -4.81
CA ASP A 171 -6.11 -13.73 -5.07
C ASP A 171 -4.81 -14.11 -5.78
N LEU A 172 -4.09 -15.12 -5.26
CA LEU A 172 -2.84 -15.61 -5.83
C LEU A 172 -3.13 -16.54 -7.01
N MET A 173 -2.59 -16.22 -8.18
CA MET A 173 -2.91 -16.89 -9.44
C MET A 173 -1.95 -18.03 -9.83
N GLY A 174 -0.96 -18.36 -9.04
CA GLY A 174 0.00 -19.41 -9.45
C GLY A 174 0.76 -20.06 -8.31
N GLU A 175 1.01 -19.35 -7.25
CA GLU A 175 1.70 -19.84 -6.06
C GLU A 175 0.77 -19.74 -4.84
N GLN A 176 1.08 -20.48 -3.80
CA GLN A 176 0.34 -20.45 -2.55
C GLN A 176 1.32 -20.31 -1.39
N PHE A 177 0.87 -19.75 -0.30
CA PHE A 177 1.63 -19.74 0.94
C PHE A 177 1.57 -21.11 1.61
N ASP A 178 2.69 -21.57 2.14
CA ASP A 178 2.73 -22.75 2.99
C ASP A 178 1.99 -22.49 4.31
N ASP A 179 1.48 -23.54 4.94
CA ASP A 179 0.61 -23.42 6.13
C ASP A 179 1.31 -22.73 7.33
N ASP A 180 2.64 -22.75 7.39
CA ASP A 180 3.45 -22.05 8.40
C ASP A 180 3.64 -20.55 8.13
N LEU A 181 3.28 -20.09 6.93
CA LEU A 181 3.31 -18.69 6.53
C LEU A 181 1.94 -18.01 6.58
N VAL A 182 0.88 -18.77 6.80
CA VAL A 182 -0.49 -18.27 6.90
C VAL A 182 -0.73 -17.72 8.30
N ASP A 183 -1.37 -16.55 8.36
CA ASP A 183 -1.71 -15.94 9.65
C ASP A 183 -2.88 -16.68 10.31
N SER A 184 -2.78 -16.97 11.62
CA SER A 184 -3.82 -17.69 12.35
C SER A 184 -5.11 -16.85 12.49
N GLU A 185 -6.26 -17.53 12.65
CA GLU A 185 -7.54 -16.86 12.88
C GLU A 185 -7.52 -16.01 14.17
N GLU A 186 -6.78 -16.48 15.18
CA GLU A 186 -6.63 -15.79 16.47
C GLU A 186 -5.85 -14.49 16.29
N SER A 187 -4.71 -14.52 15.60
CA SER A 187 -3.90 -13.33 15.31
C SER A 187 -4.64 -12.31 14.47
N VAL A 188 -5.44 -12.77 13.50
CA VAL A 188 -6.29 -11.90 12.69
C VAL A 188 -7.41 -11.26 13.51
N SER A 189 -8.07 -12.04 14.38
CA SER A 189 -9.13 -11.53 15.25
C SER A 189 -8.60 -10.52 16.27
N GLU A 190 -7.44 -10.77 16.87
CA GLU A 190 -6.77 -9.83 17.77
C GLU A 190 -6.43 -8.54 17.03
N PHE A 191 -5.89 -8.65 15.83
CA PHE A 191 -5.57 -7.50 15.00
C PHE A 191 -6.84 -6.69 14.66
N LEU A 192 -7.90 -7.33 14.17
CA LEU A 192 -9.16 -6.65 13.81
C LEU A 192 -9.83 -5.96 15.01
N ALA A 193 -9.58 -6.42 16.23
CA ALA A 193 -10.08 -5.79 17.44
C ALA A 193 -9.29 -4.53 17.86
N THR A 194 -8.12 -4.29 17.28
CA THR A 194 -7.27 -3.11 17.55
C THR A 194 -7.47 -1.97 16.55
N LEU A 195 -8.09 -2.25 15.41
CA LEU A 195 -8.49 -1.29 14.39
C LEU A 195 -9.86 -0.65 14.72
#